data_24975b30ff22818a613208c121655185
#
_entry.id   24975b30ff22818a613208c121655185
#
_cell.length_a   1.000
_cell.length_b   1.000
_cell.length_c   1.000
_cell.angle_alpha   90.00
_cell.angle_beta   90.00
_cell.angle_gamma   90.00
#
_symmetry.space_group_name_H-M   'P 1'
#
loop_
_entity.id
_entity.type
_entity.pdbx_description
1 polymer ?
#
loop_
_entity_poly.entity_id
_entity_poly.type
_entity_poly.pdbx_seq_one_letter_code
_entity_poly.pdbx_strand_id
1 'polypeptide(L)'
;MGDIEDNWKAAKDAGMEVLGIADHGPGHIGFGISRKHLPEMRAKIEAVNARAQQEGGPRVQLGVEANIINPDGELDMTPAELAQLDFVIAGYHFGTIGKAPVRAGLMHAAGFVYSHTGRSAARQRDYNTRLVVEAVKHNPIKILSHPGAKADFDISAIAQVCEEYGTWMEINNRHGCLTVEGIKQAAKYDVSFTIGSDAHVPGDVGKYSEALSRAVEAGLDLSRIVNLRQE
;
A
#
# COMPACT_ATOMS: atom_id res chain seq x y z
N MET A 1 -16.11 -1.85 -7.63
CA MET A 1 -15.64 -1.04 -6.50
C MET A 1 -16.84 -0.75 -5.61
N GLY A 2 -16.70 -0.90 -4.28
CA GLY A 2 -17.75 -0.50 -3.35
C GLY A 2 -17.86 1.02 -3.33
N ASP A 3 -19.06 1.56 -3.06
CA ASP A 3 -19.22 2.98 -2.78
C ASP A 3 -18.54 3.30 -1.42
N ILE A 4 -18.09 4.54 -1.24
CA ILE A 4 -17.51 5.05 0.02
C ILE A 4 -18.46 4.80 1.19
N GLU A 5 -19.75 4.99 0.95
CA GLU A 5 -20.83 4.78 1.92
C GLU A 5 -20.92 3.31 2.38
N ASP A 6 -20.85 2.36 1.45
CA ASP A 6 -20.94 0.93 1.77
C ASP A 6 -19.69 0.45 2.51
N ASN A 7 -18.51 0.95 2.12
CA ASN A 7 -17.26 0.68 2.83
C ASN A 7 -17.27 1.26 4.25
N TRP A 8 -17.83 2.47 4.43
CA TRP A 8 -17.98 3.08 5.74
C TRP A 8 -18.90 2.28 6.67
N LYS A 9 -20.04 1.80 6.14
CA LYS A 9 -20.95 0.91 6.90
C LYS A 9 -20.25 -0.36 7.34
N ALA A 10 -19.55 -1.01 6.41
CA ALA A 10 -18.79 -2.23 6.72
C ALA A 10 -17.71 -1.98 7.79
N ALA A 11 -17.01 -0.87 7.71
CA ALA A 11 -16.00 -0.48 8.71
C ALA A 11 -16.64 -0.18 10.08
N LYS A 12 -17.81 0.46 10.09
CA LYS A 12 -18.59 0.70 11.32
C LYS A 12 -19.03 -0.61 11.97
N ASP A 13 -19.56 -1.55 11.18
CA ASP A 13 -19.99 -2.86 11.65
C ASP A 13 -18.81 -3.70 12.16
N ALA A 14 -17.62 -3.52 11.59
CA ALA A 14 -16.37 -4.13 12.05
C ALA A 14 -15.76 -3.44 13.28
N GLY A 15 -16.37 -2.36 13.79
CA GLY A 15 -15.88 -1.62 14.97
C GLY A 15 -14.58 -0.84 14.74
N MET A 16 -14.28 -0.47 13.49
CA MET A 16 -13.09 0.32 13.16
C MET A 16 -13.22 1.77 13.66
N GLU A 17 -12.12 2.38 14.02
CA GLU A 17 -12.06 3.80 14.41
C GLU A 17 -11.71 4.70 13.21
N VAL A 18 -10.89 4.17 12.30
CA VAL A 18 -10.45 4.87 11.09
C VAL A 18 -10.54 3.93 9.90
N LEU A 19 -11.06 4.43 8.79
CA LEU A 19 -11.09 3.75 7.49
C LEU A 19 -10.26 4.54 6.49
N GLY A 20 -9.16 3.96 5.99
CA GLY A 20 -8.42 4.47 4.84
C GLY A 20 -9.05 3.97 3.53
N ILE A 21 -9.39 4.86 2.62
CA ILE A 21 -9.83 4.52 1.26
C ILE A 21 -8.74 4.96 0.29
N ALA A 22 -8.21 4.02 -0.48
CA ALA A 22 -7.14 4.26 -1.44
C ALA A 22 -7.37 3.44 -2.72
N ASP A 23 -7.75 4.10 -3.79
CA ASP A 23 -7.79 3.50 -5.13
C ASP A 23 -6.41 3.55 -5.78
N HIS A 24 -6.17 2.70 -6.79
CA HIS A 24 -4.94 2.74 -7.56
C HIS A 24 -4.69 4.09 -8.21
N GLY A 25 -3.44 4.51 -8.23
CA GLY A 25 -2.99 5.74 -8.88
C GLY A 25 -3.35 5.81 -10.37
N PRO A 26 -3.41 7.02 -10.92
CA PRO A 26 -3.97 7.27 -12.27
C PRO A 26 -3.13 6.67 -13.40
N GLY A 27 -1.91 6.21 -13.16
CA GLY A 27 -1.07 5.53 -14.13
C GLY A 27 -1.40 4.06 -14.36
N HIS A 28 -2.30 3.45 -13.56
CA HIS A 28 -2.65 2.05 -13.71
C HIS A 28 -3.67 1.86 -14.86
N ILE A 29 -3.31 1.01 -15.85
CA ILE A 29 -4.20 0.69 -16.97
C ILE A 29 -5.37 -0.16 -16.46
N GLY A 30 -6.59 0.35 -16.56
CA GLY A 30 -7.83 -0.36 -16.25
C GLY A 30 -8.37 -0.17 -14.84
N PHE A 31 -7.54 0.13 -13.83
CA PHE A 31 -8.00 0.30 -12.45
C PHE A 31 -7.62 1.65 -11.82
N GLY A 32 -6.84 2.47 -12.54
CA GLY A 32 -6.39 3.77 -12.04
C GLY A 32 -7.53 4.77 -11.89
N ILE A 33 -7.51 5.49 -10.75
CA ILE A 33 -8.44 6.59 -10.52
C ILE A 33 -8.24 7.71 -11.54
N SER A 34 -9.33 8.27 -12.06
CA SER A 34 -9.22 9.50 -12.85
C SER A 34 -8.95 10.69 -11.90
N ARG A 35 -7.90 11.49 -12.20
CA ARG A 35 -7.54 12.68 -11.42
C ARG A 35 -8.71 13.63 -11.14
N LYS A 36 -9.62 13.77 -12.08
CA LYS A 36 -10.83 14.60 -11.94
C LYS A 36 -11.82 14.11 -10.89
N HIS A 37 -11.73 12.83 -10.47
CA HIS A 37 -12.60 12.27 -9.43
C HIS A 37 -12.08 12.51 -8.00
N LEU A 38 -10.83 12.89 -7.81
CA LEU A 38 -10.27 13.14 -6.48
C LEU A 38 -11.05 14.20 -5.68
N PRO A 39 -11.42 15.37 -6.26
CA PRO A 39 -12.25 16.34 -5.55
C PRO A 39 -13.65 15.80 -5.17
N GLU A 40 -14.25 14.99 -6.04
CA GLU A 40 -15.54 14.36 -5.77
C GLU A 40 -15.45 13.35 -4.61
N MET A 41 -14.41 12.52 -4.60
CA MET A 41 -14.15 11.60 -3.50
C MET A 41 -13.91 12.34 -2.19
N ARG A 42 -13.12 13.43 -2.20
CA ARG A 42 -12.92 14.28 -1.04
C ARG A 42 -14.24 14.80 -0.49
N ALA A 43 -15.10 15.37 -1.33
CA ALA A 43 -16.40 15.89 -0.91
C ALA A 43 -17.32 14.80 -0.31
N LYS A 44 -17.33 13.59 -0.90
CA LYS A 44 -18.06 12.43 -0.35
C LYS A 44 -17.53 12.02 1.02
N ILE A 45 -16.21 11.94 1.18
CA ILE A 45 -15.58 11.60 2.45
C ILE A 45 -15.89 12.64 3.53
N GLU A 46 -15.86 13.93 3.21
CA GLU A 46 -16.21 15.01 4.13
C GLU A 46 -17.67 14.90 4.60
N ALA A 47 -18.60 14.59 3.68
CA ALA A 47 -20.00 14.37 4.03
C ALA A 47 -20.19 13.15 4.95
N VAL A 48 -19.49 12.03 4.67
CA VAL A 48 -19.51 10.85 5.54
C VAL A 48 -18.90 11.15 6.90
N ASN A 49 -17.80 11.89 6.97
CA ASN A 49 -17.16 12.28 8.23
C ASN A 49 -18.03 13.21 9.08
N ALA A 50 -18.73 14.16 8.45
CA ALA A 50 -19.70 15.02 9.16
C ALA A 50 -20.83 14.20 9.80
N ARG A 51 -21.32 13.18 9.11
CA ARG A 51 -22.31 12.25 9.65
C ARG A 51 -21.73 11.35 10.75
N ALA A 52 -20.54 10.83 10.56
CA ALA A 52 -19.86 9.99 11.55
C ALA A 52 -19.66 10.70 12.90
N GLN A 53 -19.46 12.04 12.90
CA GLN A 53 -19.38 12.84 14.11
C GLN A 53 -20.73 12.90 14.88
N GLN A 54 -21.85 12.79 14.18
CA GLN A 54 -23.20 12.87 14.77
C GLN A 54 -23.71 11.48 15.21
N GLU A 55 -23.50 10.47 14.38
CA GLU A 55 -24.08 9.13 14.54
C GLU A 55 -23.11 8.09 15.12
N GLY A 56 -21.86 8.47 15.31
CA GLY A 56 -20.76 7.55 15.62
C GLY A 56 -20.35 6.70 14.41
N GLY A 57 -19.12 6.24 14.40
CA GLY A 57 -18.54 5.41 13.34
C GLY A 57 -17.13 5.85 13.00
N PRO A 58 -16.45 5.13 12.07
CA PRO A 58 -15.08 5.41 11.74
C PRO A 58 -14.91 6.74 11.00
N ARG A 59 -13.83 7.44 11.31
CA ARG A 59 -13.36 8.54 10.47
C ARG A 59 -12.79 7.98 9.18
N VAL A 60 -13.18 8.56 8.05
CA VAL A 60 -12.65 8.17 6.72
C VAL A 60 -11.50 9.09 6.33
N GLN A 61 -10.44 8.50 5.82
CA GLN A 61 -9.28 9.19 5.26
C GLN A 61 -9.17 8.89 3.76
N LEU A 62 -8.87 9.91 2.97
CA LEU A 62 -8.61 9.78 1.54
C LEU A 62 -7.13 9.51 1.30
N GLY A 63 -6.83 8.37 0.71
CA GLY A 63 -5.52 8.03 0.18
C GLY A 63 -5.56 7.72 -1.30
N VAL A 64 -4.40 7.40 -1.85
CA VAL A 64 -4.21 6.77 -3.16
C VAL A 64 -3.10 5.74 -3.04
N GLU A 65 -3.28 4.60 -3.66
CA GLU A 65 -2.22 3.63 -3.85
C GLU A 65 -1.47 3.97 -5.14
N ALA A 66 -0.52 4.90 -5.02
CA ALA A 66 0.28 5.39 -6.13
C ALA A 66 1.23 4.32 -6.68
N ASN A 67 1.44 4.35 -7.98
CA ASN A 67 2.34 3.42 -8.65
C ASN A 67 3.75 4.01 -8.74
N ILE A 68 4.76 3.21 -8.41
CA ILE A 68 6.16 3.55 -8.66
C ILE A 68 6.45 3.29 -10.14
N ILE A 69 6.79 4.34 -10.90
CA ILE A 69 6.79 4.30 -12.36
C ILE A 69 8.18 4.27 -13.02
N ASN A 70 9.24 4.52 -12.24
CA ASN A 70 10.61 4.48 -12.76
C ASN A 70 11.67 4.27 -11.66
N PRO A 71 12.95 3.99 -12.05
CA PRO A 71 14.04 3.76 -11.10
C PRO A 71 14.46 4.96 -10.26
N ASP A 72 14.02 6.15 -10.61
CA ASP A 72 14.31 7.37 -9.87
C ASP A 72 13.27 7.62 -8.76
N GLY A 73 12.34 6.64 -8.58
CA GLY A 73 11.33 6.65 -7.54
C GLY A 73 10.15 7.59 -7.82
N GLU A 74 9.94 8.02 -9.07
CA GLU A 74 8.76 8.83 -9.40
C GLU A 74 7.47 8.01 -9.20
N LEU A 75 6.45 8.68 -8.66
CA LEU A 75 5.10 8.17 -8.59
C LEU A 75 4.28 8.67 -9.78
N ASP A 76 3.17 7.99 -10.07
CA ASP A 76 2.22 8.38 -11.10
C ASP A 76 1.32 9.58 -10.70
N MET A 77 1.59 10.19 -9.55
CA MET A 77 0.96 11.40 -9.04
C MET A 77 1.99 12.52 -8.86
N THR A 78 1.55 13.75 -9.06
CA THR A 78 2.38 14.94 -8.82
C THR A 78 2.44 15.29 -7.32
N PRO A 79 3.47 16.01 -6.86
CA PRO A 79 3.53 16.48 -5.46
C PRO A 79 2.31 17.30 -5.04
N ALA A 80 1.74 18.10 -5.95
CA ALA A 80 0.54 18.89 -5.67
C ALA A 80 -0.73 18.02 -5.50
N GLU A 81 -0.82 16.89 -6.19
CA GLU A 81 -1.91 15.92 -6.01
C GLU A 81 -1.73 15.15 -4.70
N LEU A 82 -0.49 14.70 -4.40
CA LEU A 82 -0.18 14.00 -3.16
C LEU A 82 -0.48 14.86 -1.93
N ALA A 83 -0.24 16.15 -1.98
CA ALA A 83 -0.53 17.08 -0.89
C ALA A 83 -2.03 17.26 -0.58
N GLN A 84 -2.92 16.79 -1.46
CA GLN A 84 -4.37 16.81 -1.25
C GLN A 84 -4.90 15.56 -0.53
N LEU A 85 -4.04 14.58 -0.26
CA LEU A 85 -4.40 13.31 0.37
C LEU A 85 -4.13 13.35 1.88
N ASP A 86 -4.86 12.55 2.64
CA ASP A 86 -4.62 12.38 4.06
C ASP A 86 -3.43 11.42 4.31
N PHE A 87 -3.19 10.49 3.37
CA PHE A 87 -2.04 9.58 3.37
C PHE A 87 -1.74 9.08 1.94
N VAL A 88 -0.51 8.63 1.74
CA VAL A 88 -0.05 8.06 0.47
C VAL A 88 0.38 6.62 0.71
N ILE A 89 -0.22 5.69 -0.03
CA ILE A 89 0.30 4.34 -0.21
C ILE A 89 1.10 4.32 -1.52
N ALA A 90 2.19 3.59 -1.57
CA ALA A 90 2.89 3.35 -2.82
C ALA A 90 3.23 1.87 -2.98
N GLY A 91 3.12 1.38 -4.20
CA GLY A 91 3.42 0.00 -4.52
C GLY A 91 3.98 -0.21 -5.93
N TYR A 92 4.54 -1.40 -6.12
CA TYR A 92 4.97 -1.86 -7.44
C TYR A 92 3.84 -2.65 -8.08
N HIS A 93 3.29 -2.14 -9.18
CA HIS A 93 2.17 -2.77 -9.88
C HIS A 93 2.50 -3.06 -11.34
N PHE A 94 1.90 -4.13 -11.87
CA PHE A 94 1.88 -4.36 -13.32
C PHE A 94 0.84 -3.44 -13.98
N GLY A 95 1.06 -3.15 -15.28
CA GLY A 95 0.10 -2.36 -16.05
C GLY A 95 0.14 -0.86 -15.76
N THR A 96 1.24 -0.36 -15.20
CA THR A 96 1.45 1.07 -15.02
C THR A 96 2.13 1.67 -16.24
N ILE A 97 1.63 2.82 -16.70
CA ILE A 97 2.25 3.61 -17.77
C ILE A 97 3.05 4.74 -17.12
N GLY A 98 4.37 4.61 -17.18
CA GLY A 98 5.28 5.72 -16.87
C GLY A 98 5.63 6.53 -18.11
N LYS A 99 6.38 7.62 -17.92
CA LYS A 99 6.91 8.45 -19.02
C LYS A 99 7.89 7.71 -19.95
N ALA A 100 8.29 6.47 -19.59
CA ALA A 100 9.19 5.63 -20.36
C ALA A 100 8.56 4.24 -20.62
N PRO A 101 7.65 4.11 -21.59
CA PRO A 101 6.85 2.89 -21.81
C PRO A 101 7.69 1.64 -22.10
N VAL A 102 8.86 1.77 -22.74
CA VAL A 102 9.76 0.62 -22.99
C VAL A 102 10.36 0.07 -21.69
N ARG A 103 10.77 0.95 -20.77
CA ARG A 103 11.29 0.53 -19.45
C ARG A 103 10.20 -0.09 -18.59
N ALA A 104 8.99 0.46 -18.62
CA ALA A 104 7.81 -0.12 -17.96
C ALA A 104 7.52 -1.52 -18.51
N GLY A 105 7.57 -1.71 -19.83
CA GLY A 105 7.37 -3.00 -20.47
C GLY A 105 8.40 -4.05 -20.04
N LEU A 106 9.68 -3.68 -19.91
CA LEU A 106 10.73 -4.57 -19.42
C LEU A 106 10.55 -4.93 -17.94
N MET A 107 10.15 -3.97 -17.11
CA MET A 107 9.80 -4.22 -15.70
C MET A 107 8.64 -5.23 -15.60
N HIS A 108 7.59 -5.05 -16.39
CA HIS A 108 6.44 -5.96 -16.40
C HIS A 108 6.81 -7.36 -16.85
N ALA A 109 7.65 -7.49 -17.89
CA ALA A 109 8.12 -8.78 -18.36
C ALA A 109 8.95 -9.51 -17.29
N ALA A 110 9.86 -8.80 -16.62
CA ALA A 110 10.67 -9.38 -15.55
C ALA A 110 9.83 -9.79 -14.33
N GLY A 111 8.86 -8.94 -13.93
CA GLY A 111 7.93 -9.24 -12.86
C GLY A 111 7.00 -10.41 -13.21
N PHE A 112 6.56 -10.54 -14.47
CA PHE A 112 5.79 -11.68 -14.95
C PHE A 112 6.59 -12.97 -14.81
N VAL A 113 7.85 -12.99 -15.22
CA VAL A 113 8.73 -14.17 -15.06
C VAL A 113 8.89 -14.53 -13.59
N TYR A 114 9.12 -13.55 -12.71
CA TYR A 114 9.22 -13.78 -11.28
C TYR A 114 7.94 -14.37 -10.69
N SER A 115 6.78 -13.78 -10.99
CA SER A 115 5.50 -14.23 -10.45
C SER A 115 5.12 -15.67 -10.84
N HIS A 116 5.65 -16.18 -11.96
CA HIS A 116 5.40 -17.55 -12.45
C HIS A 116 6.47 -18.55 -12.07
N THR A 117 7.70 -18.12 -11.83
CA THR A 117 8.84 -19.01 -11.59
C THR A 117 9.44 -18.90 -10.20
N GLY A 118 9.12 -17.85 -9.45
CA GLY A 118 9.76 -17.50 -8.18
C GLY A 118 11.26 -17.18 -8.34
N ARG A 119 11.74 -16.98 -9.56
CA ARG A 119 13.16 -16.74 -9.87
C ARG A 119 13.36 -15.34 -10.43
N SER A 120 14.33 -14.65 -9.89
CA SER A 120 14.80 -13.36 -10.35
C SER A 120 16.31 -13.39 -10.51
N ALA A 121 16.84 -12.74 -11.54
CA ALA A 121 18.27 -12.48 -11.58
C ALA A 121 18.63 -11.46 -10.49
N ALA A 122 19.80 -11.61 -9.85
CA ALA A 122 20.25 -10.70 -8.79
C ALA A 122 20.17 -9.22 -9.23
N ARG A 123 20.60 -8.91 -10.46
CA ARG A 123 20.48 -7.57 -11.04
C ARG A 123 19.04 -7.04 -11.10
N GLN A 124 18.06 -7.93 -11.33
CA GLN A 124 16.65 -7.55 -11.38
C GLN A 124 16.12 -7.25 -9.97
N ARG A 125 16.52 -8.05 -8.98
CA ARG A 125 16.20 -7.80 -7.57
C ARG A 125 16.77 -6.46 -7.10
N ASP A 126 18.05 -6.19 -7.41
CA ASP A 126 18.69 -4.91 -7.07
C ASP A 126 17.98 -3.75 -7.74
N TYR A 127 17.61 -3.90 -9.02
CA TYR A 127 16.86 -2.88 -9.75
C TYR A 127 15.48 -2.62 -9.12
N ASN A 128 14.72 -3.66 -8.82
CA ASN A 128 13.40 -3.54 -8.18
C ASN A 128 13.51 -2.89 -6.79
N THR A 129 14.51 -3.32 -6.00
CA THR A 129 14.77 -2.75 -4.67
C THR A 129 15.08 -1.27 -4.77
N ARG A 130 15.93 -0.86 -5.71
CA ARG A 130 16.26 0.54 -5.94
C ARG A 130 15.02 1.37 -6.27
N LEU A 131 14.10 0.88 -7.11
CA LEU A 131 12.84 1.58 -7.41
C LEU A 131 12.08 1.98 -6.13
N VAL A 132 11.93 1.02 -5.21
CA VAL A 132 11.21 1.23 -3.95
C VAL A 132 11.99 2.16 -3.02
N VAL A 133 13.30 1.93 -2.89
CA VAL A 133 14.18 2.76 -2.05
C VAL A 133 14.14 4.23 -2.48
N GLU A 134 14.29 4.50 -3.79
CA GLU A 134 14.23 5.88 -4.29
C GLU A 134 12.81 6.49 -4.18
N ALA A 135 11.76 5.67 -4.34
CA ALA A 135 10.40 6.15 -4.13
C ALA A 135 10.17 6.60 -2.68
N VAL A 136 10.60 5.82 -1.70
CA VAL A 136 10.47 6.16 -0.27
C VAL A 136 11.26 7.41 0.08
N LYS A 137 12.46 7.58 -0.47
CA LYS A 137 13.31 8.76 -0.22
C LYS A 137 12.74 10.07 -0.76
N HIS A 138 12.04 10.01 -1.90
CA HIS A 138 11.68 11.23 -2.63
C HIS A 138 10.20 11.60 -2.54
N ASN A 139 9.36 10.77 -1.89
CA ASN A 139 7.93 11.02 -1.81
C ASN A 139 7.40 10.84 -0.38
N PRO A 140 6.30 11.51 -0.01
CA PRO A 140 5.69 11.40 1.32
C PRO A 140 4.89 10.11 1.49
N ILE A 141 5.54 8.95 1.28
CA ILE A 141 4.91 7.63 1.35
C ILE A 141 4.71 7.26 2.82
N LYS A 142 3.45 7.11 3.21
CA LYS A 142 3.10 6.66 4.55
C LYS A 142 3.14 5.15 4.67
N ILE A 143 2.67 4.44 3.63
CA ILE A 143 2.58 2.98 3.61
C ILE A 143 3.21 2.46 2.31
N LEU A 144 4.16 1.54 2.44
CA LEU A 144 4.62 0.74 1.32
C LEU A 144 3.76 -0.51 1.22
N SER A 145 2.94 -0.59 0.16
CA SER A 145 1.99 -1.69 0.00
C SER A 145 2.66 -2.98 -0.45
N HIS A 146 2.14 -4.08 0.04
CA HIS A 146 2.43 -5.48 -0.32
C HIS A 146 3.87 -5.74 -0.85
N PRO A 147 4.95 -5.38 -0.10
CA PRO A 147 6.32 -5.60 -0.55
C PRO A 147 6.56 -7.10 -0.80
N GLY A 148 7.14 -7.43 -1.96
CA GLY A 148 7.25 -8.80 -2.45
C GLY A 148 6.16 -9.21 -3.45
N ALA A 149 5.11 -8.41 -3.64
CA ALA A 149 4.14 -8.65 -4.69
C ALA A 149 4.74 -8.33 -6.06
N LYS A 150 4.51 -9.22 -7.02
CA LYS A 150 4.85 -9.03 -8.45
C LYS A 150 6.35 -8.93 -8.77
N ALA A 151 7.23 -8.76 -7.79
CA ALA A 151 8.67 -8.65 -7.99
C ALA A 151 9.45 -9.13 -6.76
N ASP A 152 10.68 -9.57 -6.98
CA ASP A 152 11.64 -9.88 -5.93
C ASP A 152 12.34 -8.62 -5.46
N PHE A 153 12.51 -8.49 -4.14
CA PHE A 153 13.12 -7.34 -3.49
C PHE A 153 14.07 -7.74 -2.38
N ASP A 154 15.04 -6.89 -2.08
CA ASP A 154 15.79 -6.95 -0.84
C ASP A 154 14.98 -6.33 0.29
N ILE A 155 14.28 -7.18 1.05
CA ILE A 155 13.42 -6.74 2.16
C ILE A 155 14.21 -6.02 3.23
N SER A 156 15.49 -6.39 3.46
CA SER A 156 16.34 -5.70 4.43
C SER A 156 16.65 -4.26 4.02
N ALA A 157 17.00 -4.04 2.76
CA ALA A 157 17.25 -2.69 2.23
C ALA A 157 15.98 -1.84 2.23
N ILE A 158 14.82 -2.44 1.93
CA ILE A 158 13.51 -1.76 2.01
C ILE A 158 13.18 -1.40 3.46
N ALA A 159 13.34 -2.32 4.41
CA ALA A 159 13.06 -2.05 5.81
C ALA A 159 13.93 -0.93 6.37
N GLN A 160 15.21 -0.90 6.00
CA GLN A 160 16.13 0.15 6.40
C GLN A 160 15.69 1.54 5.92
N VAL A 161 15.30 1.69 4.66
CA VAL A 161 14.83 2.98 4.16
C VAL A 161 13.46 3.35 4.75
N CYS A 162 12.58 2.38 4.97
CA CYS A 162 11.29 2.63 5.62
C CYS A 162 11.46 3.10 7.08
N GLU A 163 12.41 2.54 7.83
CA GLU A 163 12.80 3.02 9.16
C GLU A 163 13.29 4.48 9.09
N GLU A 164 14.23 4.78 8.20
CA GLU A 164 14.83 6.11 8.06
C GLU A 164 13.81 7.21 7.74
N TYR A 165 12.81 6.90 6.89
CA TYR A 165 11.82 7.86 6.41
C TYR A 165 10.46 7.77 7.12
N GLY A 166 10.29 6.86 8.09
CA GLY A 166 9.05 6.68 8.84
C GLY A 166 7.90 6.11 8.00
N THR A 167 8.21 5.39 6.93
CA THR A 167 7.27 4.66 6.10
C THR A 167 6.91 3.33 6.76
N TRP A 168 5.64 3.01 6.83
CA TRP A 168 5.18 1.72 7.36
C TRP A 168 5.21 0.64 6.27
N MET A 169 5.63 -0.57 6.63
CA MET A 169 5.58 -1.73 5.74
C MET A 169 4.25 -2.46 5.91
N GLU A 170 3.55 -2.70 4.81
CA GLU A 170 2.28 -3.40 4.85
C GLU A 170 2.45 -4.92 4.97
N ILE A 171 1.77 -5.52 5.94
CA ILE A 171 1.46 -6.94 6.00
C ILE A 171 0.07 -7.10 5.39
N ASN A 172 -0.01 -7.28 4.08
CA ASN A 172 -1.26 -7.29 3.32
C ASN A 172 -2.05 -8.58 3.61
N ASN A 173 -3.34 -8.43 3.96
CA ASN A 173 -4.17 -9.58 4.32
C ASN A 173 -4.57 -10.42 3.10
N ARG A 174 -4.79 -9.80 1.95
CA ARG A 174 -5.18 -10.46 0.70
C ARG A 174 -4.00 -11.12 -0.01
N HIS A 175 -2.86 -10.44 -0.02
CA HIS A 175 -1.63 -10.89 -0.67
C HIS A 175 -0.60 -11.33 0.38
N GLY A 176 -0.26 -12.61 0.39
CA GLY A 176 0.76 -13.16 1.30
C GLY A 176 2.22 -12.80 0.94
N CYS A 177 2.44 -11.70 0.26
CA CYS A 177 3.71 -11.37 -0.39
C CYS A 177 4.84 -11.03 0.59
N LEU A 178 4.55 -10.28 1.65
CA LEU A 178 5.44 -10.17 2.78
C LEU A 178 5.29 -11.45 3.61
N THR A 179 6.13 -12.44 3.30
CA THR A 179 6.12 -13.75 3.95
C THR A 179 6.57 -13.67 5.40
N VAL A 180 6.36 -14.74 6.17
CA VAL A 180 6.89 -14.88 7.53
C VAL A 180 8.39 -14.59 7.59
N GLU A 181 9.17 -15.10 6.64
CA GLU A 181 10.60 -14.83 6.57
C GLU A 181 10.91 -13.37 6.22
N GLY A 182 10.12 -12.78 5.31
CA GLY A 182 10.22 -11.35 4.99
C GLY A 182 9.93 -10.46 6.20
N ILE A 183 8.92 -10.80 6.98
CA ILE A 183 8.60 -10.10 8.24
C ILE A 183 9.77 -10.22 9.23
N LYS A 184 10.36 -11.42 9.40
CA LYS A 184 11.53 -11.64 10.26
C LYS A 184 12.74 -10.82 9.80
N GLN A 185 12.94 -10.69 8.49
CA GLN A 185 14.03 -9.86 7.94
C GLN A 185 13.79 -8.38 8.22
N ALA A 186 12.58 -7.87 7.96
CA ALA A 186 12.22 -6.49 8.20
C ALA A 186 12.24 -6.14 9.70
N ALA A 187 11.84 -7.08 10.56
CA ALA A 187 11.79 -6.89 12.02
C ALA A 187 13.16 -6.67 12.67
N LYS A 188 14.27 -6.92 11.96
CA LYS A 188 15.63 -6.60 12.42
C LYS A 188 15.92 -5.09 12.46
N TYR A 189 15.10 -4.30 11.79
CA TYR A 189 15.13 -2.85 11.74
C TYR A 189 13.98 -2.28 12.59
N ASP A 190 14.07 -1.03 13.03
CA ASP A 190 13.01 -0.37 13.81
C ASP A 190 11.91 0.21 12.93
N VAL A 191 11.48 -0.56 11.92
CA VAL A 191 10.40 -0.19 11.01
C VAL A 191 9.04 -0.54 11.62
N SER A 192 8.06 0.34 11.46
CA SER A 192 6.67 0.07 11.83
C SER A 192 5.95 -0.71 10.72
N PHE A 193 4.95 -1.48 11.14
CA PHE A 193 4.11 -2.25 10.22
C PHE A 193 2.66 -1.76 10.25
N THR A 194 1.92 -2.07 9.21
CA THR A 194 0.46 -1.90 9.16
C THR A 194 -0.18 -3.14 8.53
N ILE A 195 -1.40 -3.46 8.91
CA ILE A 195 -2.20 -4.49 8.25
C ILE A 195 -3.21 -3.81 7.34
N GLY A 196 -3.15 -4.13 6.05
CA GLY A 196 -4.13 -3.72 5.06
C GLY A 196 -5.06 -4.87 4.70
N SER A 197 -6.38 -4.64 4.67
CA SER A 197 -7.34 -5.65 4.16
C SER A 197 -7.27 -5.79 2.64
N ASP A 198 -6.86 -4.75 1.95
CA ASP A 198 -6.85 -4.65 0.48
C ASP A 198 -8.23 -5.03 -0.09
N ALA A 199 -9.27 -4.46 0.54
CA ALA A 199 -10.66 -4.77 0.26
C ALA A 199 -11.09 -4.21 -1.10
N HIS A 200 -11.57 -5.07 -1.98
CA HIS A 200 -12.13 -4.70 -3.28
C HIS A 200 -13.67 -4.70 -3.26
N VAL A 201 -14.25 -5.19 -2.20
CA VAL A 201 -15.69 -5.20 -1.93
C VAL A 201 -15.94 -4.90 -0.45
N PRO A 202 -17.10 -4.32 -0.07
CA PRO A 202 -17.37 -3.95 1.32
C PRO A 202 -17.23 -5.11 2.33
N GLY A 203 -17.58 -6.33 1.93
CA GLY A 203 -17.46 -7.53 2.79
C GLY A 203 -16.03 -7.96 3.13
N ASP A 204 -15.00 -7.33 2.53
CA ASP A 204 -13.60 -7.59 2.83
C ASP A 204 -12.99 -6.48 3.72
N VAL A 205 -13.70 -5.37 3.94
CA VAL A 205 -13.24 -4.28 4.80
C VAL A 205 -12.98 -4.79 6.22
N GLY A 206 -11.81 -4.46 6.75
CA GLY A 206 -11.42 -4.86 8.10
C GLY A 206 -10.96 -6.32 8.25
N LYS A 207 -10.84 -7.11 7.19
CA LYS A 207 -10.22 -8.44 7.26
C LYS A 207 -8.73 -8.33 7.53
N TYR A 208 -8.25 -9.04 8.53
CA TYR A 208 -6.86 -8.96 9.00
C TYR A 208 -6.25 -10.29 9.46
N SER A 209 -7.04 -11.36 9.57
CA SER A 209 -6.64 -12.61 10.22
C SER A 209 -5.42 -13.27 9.58
N GLU A 210 -5.34 -13.29 8.24
CA GLU A 210 -4.23 -13.90 7.52
C GLU A 210 -2.93 -13.10 7.69
N ALA A 211 -3.02 -11.78 7.71
CA ALA A 211 -1.88 -10.90 7.96
C ALA A 211 -1.39 -11.02 9.41
N LEU A 212 -2.31 -11.03 10.37
CA LEU A 212 -1.98 -11.19 11.79
C LEU A 212 -1.36 -12.55 12.06
N SER A 213 -1.88 -13.62 11.46
CA SER A 213 -1.32 -14.97 11.60
C SER A 213 0.16 -15.01 11.15
N ARG A 214 0.49 -14.38 10.00
CA ARG A 214 1.88 -14.28 9.54
C ARG A 214 2.76 -13.45 10.47
N ALA A 215 2.24 -12.37 11.02
CA ALA A 215 2.98 -11.55 11.98
C ALA A 215 3.30 -12.33 13.27
N VAL A 216 2.32 -13.05 13.80
CA VAL A 216 2.49 -13.92 14.98
C VAL A 216 3.49 -15.06 14.71
N GLU A 217 3.35 -15.75 13.58
CA GLU A 217 4.28 -16.82 13.17
C GLU A 217 5.72 -16.31 12.98
N ALA A 218 5.87 -15.07 12.54
CA ALA A 218 7.16 -14.42 12.44
C ALA A 218 7.77 -14.04 13.80
N GLY A 219 7.00 -14.07 14.87
CA GLY A 219 7.41 -13.59 16.18
C GLY A 219 7.53 -12.06 16.25
N LEU A 220 6.77 -11.35 15.40
CA LEU A 220 6.77 -9.89 15.40
C LEU A 220 6.16 -9.36 16.70
N ASP A 221 6.80 -8.39 17.32
CA ASP A 221 6.17 -7.62 18.39
C ASP A 221 4.97 -6.87 17.81
N LEU A 222 3.76 -7.26 18.23
CA LEU A 222 2.51 -6.73 17.70
C LEU A 222 2.32 -5.24 18.00
N SER A 223 3.00 -4.69 19.00
CA SER A 223 3.01 -3.24 19.26
C SER A 223 3.59 -2.41 18.11
N ARG A 224 4.36 -3.04 17.21
CA ARG A 224 4.89 -2.42 16.01
C ARG A 224 3.88 -2.35 14.85
N ILE A 225 2.71 -2.96 15.00
CA ILE A 225 1.60 -2.87 14.04
C ILE A 225 0.73 -1.67 14.43
N VAL A 226 0.93 -0.56 13.74
CA VAL A 226 0.40 0.76 14.15
C VAL A 226 -1.13 0.89 14.10
N ASN A 227 -1.81 0.04 13.35
CA ASN A 227 -3.26 0.03 13.22
C ASN A 227 -3.94 -1.17 13.89
N LEU A 228 -3.23 -1.88 14.74
CA LEU A 228 -3.78 -2.91 15.61
C LEU A 228 -4.09 -2.30 16.98
N ARG A 229 -5.32 -2.52 17.48
CA ARG A 229 -5.67 -2.08 18.83
C ARG A 229 -4.83 -2.86 19.84
N GLN A 230 -4.14 -2.14 20.72
CA GLN A 230 -3.48 -2.73 21.86
C GLN A 230 -4.53 -2.89 22.98
N GLU A 231 -4.67 -4.09 23.53
CA GLU A 231 -5.52 -4.35 24.72
C GLU A 231 -4.81 -3.93 26.01
#